data_9d6a633f62628b921c105b570a7bc49d
#
_entry.id   9d6a633f62628b921c105b570a7bc49d
#
_cell.length_a   1.000
_cell.length_b   1.000
_cell.length_c   1.000
_cell.angle_alpha   90.00
_cell.angle_beta   90.00
_cell.angle_gamma   90.00
#
_symmetry.space_group_name_H-M   'P 1'
#
loop_
_entity.id
_entity.type
_entity.pdbx_description
1 polymer ?
#
loop_
_entity_poly.entity_id
_entity_poly.type
_entity_poly.pdbx_seq_one_letter_code
_entity_poly.pdbx_strand_id
1 'polypeptide(L)'
;MDTLSYTPDAQNLPADPTGRRGLFIVVEGGDGAGKTTQLSLLNEALSARGYRVITTREPGGTEIGEKLRALVLEAGQGTIDDRTEALIFAASRAAHASQLIRPALAEGTIVLSDRYIDSSGAYQ
;
A
#
# COMPACT_ATOMS: atom_id res chain seq x y z
N MET A 1 8.49 -7.56 -14.79
CA MET A 1 7.05 -7.84 -14.69
C MET A 1 6.58 -7.68 -13.27
N ASP A 2 5.49 -7.01 -13.10
CA ASP A 2 4.98 -6.77 -11.77
C ASP A 2 4.35 -8.03 -11.20
N THR A 3 4.47 -8.16 -9.89
CA THR A 3 3.90 -9.27 -9.15
C THR A 3 2.66 -8.81 -8.43
N LEU A 4 1.60 -9.58 -8.53
CA LEU A 4 0.36 -9.29 -7.84
C LEU A 4 0.27 -10.21 -6.62
N SER A 5 0.22 -9.61 -5.45
CA SER A 5 0.13 -10.35 -4.19
C SER A 5 -1.22 -10.10 -3.55
N TYR A 6 -1.72 -11.13 -2.89
CA TYR A 6 -2.99 -11.08 -2.23
C TYR A 6 -2.81 -11.52 -0.78
N THR A 7 -3.31 -10.71 0.15
CA THR A 7 -3.19 -11.02 1.57
C THR A 7 -4.55 -10.84 2.23
N PRO A 8 -5.21 -11.94 2.59
CA PRO A 8 -6.46 -11.82 3.35
C PRO A 8 -6.14 -11.55 4.81
N ASP A 9 -6.77 -10.55 5.37
CA ASP A 9 -6.62 -10.23 6.80
C ASP A 9 -7.94 -10.54 7.49
N ALA A 10 -8.29 -11.83 7.48
CA ALA A 10 -9.59 -12.26 7.94
C ALA A 10 -9.66 -12.47 9.45
N GLN A 11 -8.51 -12.61 10.11
CA GLN A 11 -8.52 -13.05 11.50
C GLN A 11 -8.79 -11.93 12.48
N ASN A 12 -8.38 -10.71 12.16
CA ASN A 12 -8.42 -9.59 13.08
C ASN A 12 -9.45 -8.55 12.73
N LEU A 13 -10.27 -8.80 11.71
CA LEU A 13 -11.24 -7.82 11.24
C LEU A 13 -12.65 -8.34 11.46
N PRO A 14 -13.57 -7.46 11.91
CA PRO A 14 -14.97 -7.85 11.98
C PRO A 14 -15.51 -8.09 10.57
N ALA A 15 -16.50 -8.97 10.47
CA ALA A 15 -17.21 -9.15 9.22
C ALA A 15 -18.02 -7.89 8.92
N ASP A 16 -18.09 -7.48 7.66
CA ASP A 16 -18.93 -6.35 7.34
C ASP A 16 -20.40 -6.78 7.36
N PRO A 17 -21.33 -5.80 7.38
CA PRO A 17 -22.75 -6.12 7.51
C PRO A 17 -23.31 -6.94 6.35
N THR A 18 -22.64 -6.93 5.20
CA THR A 18 -23.09 -7.69 4.02
C THR A 18 -22.45 -9.07 3.95
N GLY A 19 -21.59 -9.39 4.89
CA GLY A 19 -20.86 -10.65 4.88
C GLY A 19 -19.65 -10.63 3.97
N ARG A 20 -19.34 -9.51 3.36
CA ARG A 20 -18.16 -9.38 2.51
C ARG A 20 -16.97 -8.91 3.32
N ARG A 21 -15.85 -9.48 3.03
CA ARG A 21 -14.60 -8.99 3.57
C ARG A 21 -13.84 -8.28 2.48
N GLY A 22 -13.08 -7.26 2.88
CA GLY A 22 -12.21 -6.59 1.95
C GLY A 22 -11.02 -7.44 1.60
N LEU A 23 -10.34 -7.06 0.55
CA LEU A 23 -9.12 -7.72 0.10
C LEU A 23 -8.03 -6.67 0.01
N PHE A 24 -6.83 -7.07 0.39
CA PHE A 24 -5.66 -6.22 0.25
C PHE A 24 -4.78 -6.81 -0.84
N ILE A 25 -4.66 -6.09 -1.94
CA ILE A 25 -3.92 -6.54 -3.11
C ILE A 25 -2.75 -5.59 -3.33
N VAL A 26 -1.56 -6.15 -3.40
CA VAL A 26 -0.34 -5.37 -3.57
C VAL A 26 0.22 -5.64 -4.95
N VAL A 27 0.49 -4.57 -5.70
CA VAL A 27 1.18 -4.67 -6.98
C VAL A 27 2.59 -4.18 -6.76
N GLU A 28 3.55 -5.08 -6.92
CA GLU A 28 4.95 -4.80 -6.66
C GLU A 28 5.71 -4.69 -7.96
N GLY A 29 6.78 -3.89 -7.90
CA GLY A 29 7.62 -3.73 -9.07
C GLY A 29 8.31 -2.39 -9.04
N GLY A 30 9.10 -2.14 -10.05
CA GLY A 30 9.74 -0.86 -10.21
C GLY A 30 8.74 0.19 -10.64
N ASP A 31 9.14 1.42 -10.49
CA ASP A 31 8.34 2.54 -10.95
C ASP A 31 8.22 2.47 -12.47
N GLY A 32 7.00 2.54 -12.98
CA GLY A 32 6.82 2.50 -14.42
C GLY A 32 5.38 2.52 -14.84
N ALA A 33 5.19 2.82 -16.13
CA ALA A 33 3.87 2.97 -16.72
C ALA A 33 3.06 1.68 -16.71
N GLY A 34 3.75 0.53 -16.82
CA GLY A 34 3.06 -0.75 -16.81
C GLY A 34 2.32 -1.02 -15.52
N LYS A 35 2.95 -0.68 -14.39
CA LYS A 35 2.33 -0.89 -13.09
C LYS A 35 1.13 0.03 -12.90
N THR A 36 1.26 1.29 -13.29
CA THR A 36 0.16 2.24 -13.23
C THR A 36 -1.02 1.76 -14.06
N THR A 37 -0.75 1.26 -15.25
CA THR A 37 -1.79 0.74 -16.12
C THR A 37 -2.49 -0.46 -15.49
N GLN A 38 -1.72 -1.37 -14.89
CA GLN A 38 -2.30 -2.53 -14.24
C GLN A 38 -3.23 -2.14 -13.10
N LEU A 39 -2.81 -1.18 -12.29
CA LEU A 39 -3.64 -0.71 -11.18
C LEU A 39 -4.94 -0.09 -11.68
N SER A 40 -4.86 0.72 -12.73
CA SER A 40 -6.04 1.32 -13.33
C SER A 40 -7.01 0.29 -13.84
N LEU A 41 -6.52 -0.69 -14.59
CA LEU A 41 -7.37 -1.71 -15.18
C LEU A 41 -8.01 -2.56 -14.09
N LEU A 42 -7.25 -2.89 -13.06
CA LEU A 42 -7.78 -3.69 -11.97
C LEU A 42 -8.85 -2.92 -11.20
N ASN A 43 -8.61 -1.64 -10.95
CA ASN A 43 -9.59 -0.79 -10.30
C ASN A 43 -10.88 -0.74 -11.11
N GLU A 44 -10.78 -0.53 -12.40
CA GLU A 44 -11.97 -0.47 -13.27
C GLU A 44 -12.73 -1.78 -13.27
N ALA A 45 -12.02 -2.89 -13.37
CA ALA A 45 -12.65 -4.20 -13.44
C ALA A 45 -13.40 -4.52 -12.15
N LEU A 46 -12.79 -4.24 -11.01
CA LEU A 46 -13.39 -4.52 -9.72
C LEU A 46 -14.55 -3.57 -9.43
N SER A 47 -14.38 -2.31 -9.77
CA SER A 47 -15.45 -1.33 -9.58
C SER A 47 -16.66 -1.65 -10.43
N ALA A 48 -16.44 -2.13 -11.65
CA ALA A 48 -17.53 -2.50 -12.55
C ALA A 48 -18.34 -3.67 -12.00
N ARG A 49 -17.75 -4.48 -11.12
CA ARG A 49 -18.45 -5.59 -10.49
C ARG A 49 -19.15 -5.20 -9.19
N GLY A 50 -19.13 -3.92 -8.86
CA GLY A 50 -19.83 -3.43 -7.69
C GLY A 50 -19.02 -3.38 -6.42
N TYR A 51 -17.74 -3.67 -6.48
CA TYR A 51 -16.89 -3.57 -5.30
C TYR A 51 -16.47 -2.14 -5.05
N ARG A 52 -16.34 -1.79 -3.79
CA ARG A 52 -15.73 -0.52 -3.43
C ARG A 52 -14.21 -0.73 -3.46
N VAL A 53 -13.51 0.13 -4.16
CA VAL A 53 -12.07 -0.02 -4.36
C VAL A 53 -11.39 1.30 -4.05
N ILE A 54 -10.33 1.23 -3.26
CA ILE A 54 -9.44 2.38 -3.08
C ILE A 54 -8.04 1.98 -3.51
N THR A 55 -7.30 2.96 -4.00
CA THR A 55 -5.90 2.74 -4.37
C THR A 55 -5.03 3.54 -3.43
N THR A 56 -3.88 2.98 -3.08
CA THR A 56 -2.95 3.61 -2.17
C THR A 56 -1.53 3.23 -2.58
N ARG A 57 -0.55 3.66 -1.82
CA ARG A 57 0.85 3.36 -2.15
C ARG A 57 1.66 3.14 -0.89
N GLU A 58 2.76 2.40 -1.02
CA GLU A 58 3.74 2.22 0.04
C GLU A 58 5.13 2.52 -0.50
N PRO A 59 5.94 3.27 0.22
CA PRO A 59 5.62 3.94 1.49
C PRO A 59 4.73 5.15 1.26
N GLY A 60 3.91 5.46 2.27
CA GLY A 60 2.99 6.58 2.19
C GLY A 60 1.57 6.14 2.48
N GLY A 61 0.63 6.80 1.83
CA GLY A 61 -0.78 6.41 1.89
C GLY A 61 -1.58 7.08 3.00
N THR A 62 -0.94 7.56 4.05
CA THR A 62 -1.60 8.32 5.12
C THR A 62 -0.90 9.66 5.26
N GLU A 63 -1.51 10.57 5.98
CA GLU A 63 -0.91 11.88 6.18
C GLU A 63 0.45 11.77 6.83
N ILE A 64 0.55 11.01 7.93
CA ILE A 64 1.84 10.83 8.59
C ILE A 64 2.81 10.04 7.72
N GLY A 65 2.30 9.04 7.02
CA GLY A 65 3.14 8.23 6.14
C GLY A 65 3.73 9.04 5.00
N GLU A 66 2.96 9.95 4.43
CA GLU A 66 3.47 10.82 3.37
C GLU A 66 4.54 11.78 3.90
N LYS A 67 4.37 12.28 5.12
CA LYS A 67 5.38 13.13 5.73
C LYS A 67 6.67 12.37 5.97
N LEU A 68 6.57 11.13 6.44
CA LEU A 68 7.75 10.30 6.66
C LEU A 68 8.46 9.99 5.33
N ARG A 69 7.68 9.71 4.30
CA ARG A 69 8.24 9.48 2.99
C ARG A 69 9.00 10.71 2.48
N ALA A 70 8.40 11.89 2.67
CA ALA A 70 9.02 13.13 2.24
C ALA A 70 10.37 13.38 2.94
N LEU A 71 10.44 13.04 4.21
CA LEU A 71 11.70 13.19 4.94
C LEU A 71 12.82 12.42 4.28
N VAL A 72 12.56 11.18 3.89
CA VAL A 72 13.58 10.37 3.25
C VAL A 72 13.93 10.90 1.87
N LEU A 73 12.94 11.26 1.08
CA LEU A 73 13.17 11.71 -0.29
C LEU A 73 13.89 13.05 -0.33
N GLU A 74 13.63 13.92 0.64
CA GLU A 74 14.21 15.26 0.66
C GLU A 74 15.58 15.30 1.32
N ALA A 75 15.92 14.28 2.11
CA ALA A 75 17.16 14.31 2.86
C ALA A 75 18.40 14.26 1.97
N GLY A 76 18.30 13.64 0.81
CA GLY A 76 19.44 13.50 -0.05
C GLY A 76 20.34 12.37 0.39
N GLN A 77 21.34 12.11 -0.41
CA GLN A 77 22.22 10.99 -0.17
C GLN A 77 23.19 11.31 0.94
N GLY A 78 23.39 10.35 1.83
CA GLY A 78 24.33 10.46 2.90
C GLY A 78 23.84 11.19 4.14
N THR A 79 22.61 11.73 4.08
CA THR A 79 22.05 12.44 5.21
C THR A 79 21.42 11.51 6.21
N ILE A 80 20.80 10.43 5.72
CA ILE A 80 20.13 9.43 6.54
C ILE A 80 20.78 8.09 6.24
N ASP A 81 21.20 7.38 7.28
CA ASP A 81 21.78 6.06 7.06
C ASP A 81 20.69 5.05 6.72
N ASP A 82 21.13 3.88 6.22
CA ASP A 82 20.20 2.87 5.71
C ASP A 82 19.27 2.36 6.80
N ARG A 83 19.76 2.21 8.02
CA ARG A 83 18.93 1.71 9.11
C ARG A 83 17.86 2.72 9.49
N THR A 84 18.21 3.99 9.56
CA THR A 84 17.24 5.03 9.86
C THR A 84 16.19 5.11 8.77
N GLU A 85 16.60 5.03 7.50
CA GLU A 85 15.67 5.04 6.38
C GLU A 85 14.70 3.88 6.49
N ALA A 86 15.19 2.68 6.78
CA ALA A 86 14.34 1.51 6.91
C ALA A 86 13.33 1.66 8.04
N LEU A 87 13.73 2.28 9.15
CA LEU A 87 12.82 2.51 10.27
C LEU A 87 11.76 3.54 9.94
N ILE A 88 12.12 4.57 9.18
CA ILE A 88 11.13 5.55 8.74
C ILE A 88 10.10 4.90 7.82
N PHE A 89 10.54 4.06 6.89
CA PHE A 89 9.62 3.34 6.02
C PHE A 89 8.76 2.35 6.82
N ALA A 90 9.32 1.72 7.84
CA ALA A 90 8.53 0.83 8.69
C ALA A 90 7.45 1.60 9.45
N ALA A 91 7.78 2.80 9.92
CA ALA A 91 6.80 3.65 10.60
C ALA A 91 5.67 4.07 9.64
N SER A 92 6.03 4.42 8.42
CA SER A 92 5.04 4.76 7.40
C SER A 92 4.12 3.57 7.12
N ARG A 93 4.69 2.37 7.03
CA ARG A 93 3.90 1.16 6.78
C ARG A 93 2.97 0.85 7.93
N ALA A 94 3.44 1.05 9.16
CA ALA A 94 2.60 0.83 10.34
C ALA A 94 1.40 1.75 10.34
N ALA A 95 1.60 3.03 10.03
CA ALA A 95 0.50 3.98 9.93
C ALA A 95 -0.46 3.61 8.81
N HIS A 96 0.09 3.19 7.68
CA HIS A 96 -0.70 2.77 6.53
C HIS A 96 -1.62 1.60 6.90
N ALA A 97 -1.07 0.62 7.59
CA ALA A 97 -1.86 -0.54 8.00
C ALA A 97 -2.97 -0.16 8.98
N SER A 98 -2.64 0.63 10.00
CA SER A 98 -3.60 0.90 11.07
C SER A 98 -4.62 1.96 10.70
N GLN A 99 -4.24 2.96 9.92
CA GLN A 99 -5.10 4.10 9.65
C GLN A 99 -5.87 3.98 8.34
N LEU A 100 -5.39 3.20 7.40
CA LEU A 100 -6.05 3.09 6.11
C LEU A 100 -6.49 1.67 5.80
N ILE A 101 -5.55 0.72 5.82
CA ILE A 101 -5.84 -0.60 5.29
C ILE A 101 -6.85 -1.35 6.14
N ARG A 102 -6.60 -1.47 7.44
CA ARG A 102 -7.51 -2.23 8.30
C ARG A 102 -8.91 -1.66 8.35
N PRO A 103 -9.10 -0.35 8.51
CA PRO A 103 -10.46 0.18 8.48
C PRO A 103 -11.17 -0.07 7.14
N ALA A 104 -10.45 0.06 6.03
CA ALA A 104 -11.05 -0.17 4.72
C ALA A 104 -11.47 -1.64 4.56
N LEU A 105 -10.61 -2.56 4.98
CA LEU A 105 -10.94 -3.99 4.88
C LEU A 105 -12.13 -4.35 5.75
N ALA A 106 -12.24 -3.72 6.93
CA ALA A 106 -13.35 -3.97 7.83
C ALA A 106 -14.68 -3.53 7.20
N GLU A 107 -14.64 -2.57 6.30
CA GLU A 107 -15.83 -2.09 5.60
C GLU A 107 -16.11 -2.86 4.31
N GLY A 108 -15.33 -3.87 4.02
CA GLY A 108 -15.52 -4.65 2.80
C GLY A 108 -14.87 -4.03 1.57
N THR A 109 -14.04 -3.02 1.75
CA THR A 109 -13.38 -2.33 0.64
C THR A 109 -12.18 -3.13 0.15
N ILE A 110 -11.97 -3.14 -1.15
CA ILE A 110 -10.76 -3.70 -1.74
C ILE A 110 -9.71 -2.61 -1.79
N VAL A 111 -8.55 -2.89 -1.24
CA VAL A 111 -7.43 -1.94 -1.20
C VAL A 111 -6.38 -2.41 -2.19
N LEU A 112 -6.11 -1.59 -3.20
CA LEU A 112 -5.06 -1.84 -4.17
C LEU A 112 -3.87 -0.98 -3.80
N SER A 113 -2.76 -1.61 -3.47
CA SER A 113 -1.58 -0.89 -3.01
C SER A 113 -0.47 -1.00 -4.05
N ASP A 114 0.06 0.15 -4.40
CA ASP A 114 1.25 0.25 -5.22
C ASP A 114 2.45 0.24 -4.28
N ARG A 115 3.29 -0.79 -4.38
CA ARG A 115 4.51 -0.86 -3.58
C ARG A 115 5.70 -0.64 -4.46
N TYR A 116 6.42 0.43 -4.20
CA TYR A 116 7.67 0.70 -4.89
C TYR A 116 8.78 -0.14 -4.29
N ILE A 117 9.47 -0.87 -5.13
CA ILE A 117 10.63 -1.66 -4.70
C ILE A 117 11.87 -0.85 -5.04
N ASP A 118 12.57 -0.42 -4.01
CA ASP A 118 13.80 0.32 -4.19
C ASP A 118 14.96 -0.66 -4.27
N SER A 119 15.74 -0.58 -5.32
CA SER A 119 16.87 -1.45 -5.52
C SER A 119 17.97 -1.23 -4.48
N SER A 120 17.92 -0.15 -3.74
CA SER A 120 18.89 0.07 -2.66
C SER A 120 18.73 -0.92 -1.52
N GLY A 121 17.57 -1.56 -1.42
CA GLY A 121 17.32 -2.51 -0.36
C GLY A 121 17.07 -1.89 0.99
N ALA A 122 16.71 -0.62 1.04
CA ALA A 122 16.61 0.11 2.30
C ALA A 122 15.60 -0.48 3.26
N TYR A 123 14.55 -1.11 2.76
CA TYR A 123 13.53 -1.66 3.63
C TYR A 123 13.25 -3.13 3.38
N GLN A 124 14.27 -3.82 3.04
CA GLN A 124 14.19 -5.27 2.93
C GLN A 124 14.34 -5.94 4.28
#